data_ed1306c2d5ef366301ba2b89c0fa53d8
#
_entry.id   ed1306c2d5ef366301ba2b89c0fa53d8
#
_cell.length_a   1.000
_cell.length_b   1.000
_cell.length_c   1.000
_cell.angle_alpha   90.00
_cell.angle_beta   90.00
_cell.angle_gamma   90.00
#
_symmetry.space_group_name_H-M   'P 1'
#
loop_
_entity.id
_entity.type
_entity.pdbx_description
1 polymer ?
#
loop_
_entity_poly.entity_id
_entity_poly.type
_entity_poly.pdbx_seq_one_letter_code
_entity_poly.pdbx_strand_id
1 'polypeptide(L)'
;SRIDPHVGPDTVMALSTSGLILSDMQDGLAMAPRMVVGHPFNPPHLIPLVEVVLGKATAPETGTWAHGFYGHIGKHAIYVNKEVPGHLANRLQAALWREAVNAVEDGLASVEDVNAAIAQGPGLRLALMGPHMIFNLTGGKAGFRGFLDQFAPPIEGWWTDMQKTPKLTDGLKEKLAQGIKDEMGDRTIDDLERERDTRLI
;
A
#
# COMPACT_ATOMS: atom_id res chain seq x y z
N SER A 1 22.34 -6.58 17.46
CA SER A 1 22.01 -7.58 16.41
C SER A 1 23.10 -8.62 16.31
N ARG A 2 22.76 -9.89 16.00
CA ARG A 2 23.74 -10.96 15.76
C ARG A 2 24.49 -10.76 14.44
N ILE A 3 23.93 -9.98 13.53
CA ILE A 3 24.46 -9.76 12.17
C ILE A 3 25.47 -8.60 12.16
N ASP A 4 25.23 -7.57 12.95
CA ASP A 4 26.00 -6.31 12.93
C ASP A 4 27.53 -6.49 12.92
N PRO A 5 28.15 -7.37 13.74
CA PRO A 5 29.59 -7.58 13.71
C PRO A 5 30.13 -8.22 12.42
N HIS A 6 29.25 -8.77 11.58
CA HIS A 6 29.61 -9.50 10.37
C HIS A 6 29.30 -8.72 9.08
N VAL A 7 28.68 -7.53 9.20
CA VAL A 7 28.36 -6.67 8.06
C VAL A 7 29.59 -5.85 7.67
N GLY A 8 30.02 -5.98 6.42
CA GLY A 8 31.14 -5.20 5.88
C GLY A 8 30.88 -3.69 5.92
N PRO A 9 31.94 -2.86 5.94
CA PRO A 9 31.82 -1.42 6.10
C PRO A 9 31.03 -0.73 4.96
N ASP A 10 31.02 -1.31 3.78
CA ASP A 10 30.35 -0.77 2.58
C ASP A 10 29.01 -1.45 2.28
N THR A 11 28.58 -2.40 3.13
CA THR A 11 27.34 -3.14 2.90
C THR A 11 26.12 -2.34 3.35
N VAL A 12 25.19 -2.12 2.45
CA VAL A 12 23.86 -1.58 2.76
C VAL A 12 22.93 -2.71 3.20
N MET A 13 22.26 -2.53 4.32
CA MET A 13 21.25 -3.45 4.84
C MET A 13 19.86 -2.93 4.47
N ALA A 14 19.26 -3.48 3.44
CA ALA A 14 17.89 -3.19 3.05
C ALA A 14 16.91 -4.18 3.73
N LEU A 15 15.96 -3.66 4.48
CA LEU A 15 14.93 -4.44 5.16
C LEU A 15 13.63 -4.38 4.37
N SER A 16 13.00 -5.54 4.16
CA SER A 16 11.71 -5.64 3.45
C SER A 16 10.50 -5.66 4.40
N THR A 17 10.62 -5.04 5.58
CA THR A 17 9.51 -4.97 6.53
C THR A 17 8.33 -4.19 5.98
N SER A 18 7.11 -4.70 6.19
CA SER A 18 5.87 -4.12 5.69
C SER A 18 5.27 -3.02 6.57
N GLY A 19 5.98 -2.56 7.61
CA GLY A 19 5.44 -1.49 8.45
C GLY A 19 6.07 -1.30 9.82
N LEU A 20 7.18 -1.99 10.12
CA LEU A 20 7.95 -1.74 11.32
C LEU A 20 8.74 -0.44 11.17
N ILE A 21 8.90 0.28 12.27
CA ILE A 21 9.68 1.52 12.33
C ILE A 21 11.16 1.16 12.32
N LEU A 22 11.89 1.61 11.30
CA LEU A 22 13.31 1.31 11.14
C LEU A 22 14.14 1.90 12.29
N SER A 23 13.81 3.11 12.74
CA SER A 23 14.49 3.77 13.84
C SER A 23 14.53 2.93 15.12
N ASP A 24 13.45 2.18 15.40
CA ASP A 24 13.39 1.29 16.58
C ASP A 24 14.31 0.06 16.42
N MET A 25 14.66 -0.27 15.18
CA MET A 25 15.53 -1.41 14.85
C MET A 25 17.02 -1.01 14.77
N GLN A 26 17.31 0.28 14.67
CA GLN A 26 18.67 0.83 14.50
C GLN A 26 19.44 0.99 15.81
N ASP A 27 18.72 0.96 16.94
CA ASP A 27 19.32 1.30 18.25
C ASP A 27 20.49 0.37 18.59
N GLY A 28 21.61 0.99 18.98
CA GLY A 28 22.84 0.31 19.36
C GLY A 28 23.57 -0.46 18.24
N LEU A 29 23.23 -0.24 16.97
CA LEU A 29 23.87 -0.92 15.85
C LEU A 29 24.94 -0.05 15.16
N ALA A 30 26.14 -0.59 14.96
CA ALA A 30 27.21 0.08 14.22
C ALA A 30 26.84 0.25 12.72
N MET A 31 26.03 -0.64 12.18
CA MET A 31 25.55 -0.56 10.78
C MET A 31 24.36 0.39 10.60
N ALA A 32 23.80 0.99 11.65
CA ALA A 32 22.59 1.84 11.58
C ALA A 32 22.62 2.89 10.46
N PRO A 33 23.75 3.61 10.18
CA PRO A 33 23.80 4.54 9.05
C PRO A 33 23.60 3.90 7.68
N ARG A 34 23.86 2.60 7.55
CA ARG A 34 23.72 1.83 6.31
C ARG A 34 22.47 0.97 6.26
N MET A 35 21.54 1.17 7.18
CA MET A 35 20.24 0.50 7.20
C MET A 35 19.20 1.36 6.49
N VAL A 36 18.35 0.74 5.68
CA VAL A 36 17.23 1.37 4.96
C VAL A 36 16.08 0.36 4.85
N VAL A 37 14.84 0.82 4.83
CA VAL A 37 13.74 -0.03 4.38
C VAL A 37 13.65 0.08 2.86
N GLY A 38 13.59 -1.08 2.20
CA GLY A 38 13.20 -1.22 0.79
C GLY A 38 12.01 -2.16 0.74
N HIS A 39 10.80 -1.61 0.83
CA HIS A 39 9.57 -2.38 0.95
C HIS A 39 8.95 -2.67 -0.42
N PRO A 40 9.04 -3.90 -0.95
CA PRO A 40 8.39 -4.29 -2.19
C PRO A 40 6.92 -4.67 -1.95
N PHE A 41 6.13 -4.67 -3.02
CA PHE A 41 4.75 -5.15 -2.99
C PHE A 41 4.60 -6.52 -3.64
N ASN A 42 3.70 -7.33 -3.08
CA ASN A 42 3.43 -8.68 -3.54
C ASN A 42 2.46 -8.68 -4.76
N PRO A 43 2.73 -9.46 -5.81
CA PRO A 43 3.92 -10.29 -6.02
C PRO A 43 5.12 -9.44 -6.49
N PRO A 44 6.30 -9.55 -5.81
CA PRO A 44 7.41 -8.61 -6.04
C PRO A 44 8.08 -8.75 -7.41
N HIS A 45 7.86 -9.83 -8.14
CA HIS A 45 8.38 -10.02 -9.49
C HIS A 45 7.52 -9.30 -10.55
N LEU A 46 6.26 -8.99 -10.28
CA LEU A 46 5.34 -8.30 -11.19
C LEU A 46 5.10 -6.84 -10.78
N ILE A 47 4.89 -6.59 -9.47
CA ILE A 47 4.62 -5.24 -8.98
C ILE A 47 5.92 -4.43 -8.93
N PRO A 48 6.00 -3.29 -9.65
CA PRO A 48 7.24 -2.51 -9.73
C PRO A 48 7.55 -1.69 -8.49
N LEU A 49 6.56 -1.35 -7.66
CA LEU A 49 6.71 -0.43 -6.54
C LEU A 49 7.70 -0.94 -5.49
N VAL A 50 8.62 -0.07 -5.06
CA VAL A 50 9.41 -0.21 -3.83
C VAL A 50 9.38 1.10 -3.05
N GLU A 51 8.99 1.05 -1.79
CA GLU A 51 9.06 2.18 -0.87
C GLU A 51 10.43 2.22 -0.19
N VAL A 52 11.15 3.31 -0.36
CA VAL A 52 12.43 3.58 0.31
C VAL A 52 12.15 4.46 1.52
N VAL A 53 12.38 3.91 2.73
CA VAL A 53 12.14 4.61 3.99
C VAL A 53 13.44 4.67 4.80
N LEU A 54 13.80 5.88 5.23
CA LEU A 54 14.99 6.12 6.03
C LEU A 54 14.60 6.18 7.52
N GLY A 55 15.38 5.51 8.36
CA GLY A 55 15.33 5.68 9.80
C GLY A 55 16.14 6.90 10.24
N LYS A 56 16.00 7.29 11.52
CA LYS A 56 16.70 8.45 12.09
C LYS A 56 18.22 8.37 11.99
N ALA A 57 18.78 7.16 12.05
CA ALA A 57 20.23 6.94 11.99
C ALA A 57 20.70 6.59 10.55
N THR A 58 19.82 6.48 9.57
CA THR A 58 20.19 6.21 8.17
C THR A 58 20.91 7.39 7.57
N ALA A 59 22.10 7.16 7.00
CA ALA A 59 22.82 8.18 6.26
C ALA A 59 22.09 8.55 4.97
N PRO A 60 22.00 9.84 4.57
CA PRO A 60 21.33 10.27 3.35
C PRO A 60 21.83 9.55 2.09
N GLU A 61 23.14 9.25 2.04
CA GLU A 61 23.79 8.54 0.92
C GLU A 61 23.25 7.12 0.78
N THR A 62 22.94 6.46 1.90
CA THR A 62 22.31 5.12 1.91
C THR A 62 20.93 5.15 1.26
N GLY A 63 20.13 6.17 1.57
CA GLY A 63 18.83 6.37 0.94
C GLY A 63 18.94 6.61 -0.56
N THR A 64 19.87 7.49 -0.97
CA THR A 64 20.14 7.80 -2.38
C THR A 64 20.61 6.55 -3.14
N TRP A 65 21.51 5.79 -2.55
CA TRP A 65 21.99 4.53 -3.12
C TRP A 65 20.86 3.53 -3.28
N ALA A 66 20.06 3.31 -2.24
CA ALA A 66 18.95 2.36 -2.28
C ALA A 66 17.92 2.70 -3.35
N HIS A 67 17.53 3.99 -3.44
CA HIS A 67 16.61 4.46 -4.49
C HIS A 67 17.18 4.19 -5.89
N GLY A 68 18.45 4.53 -6.12
CA GLY A 68 19.14 4.26 -7.38
C GLY A 68 19.28 2.77 -7.69
N PHE A 69 19.60 1.95 -6.68
CA PHE A 69 19.71 0.50 -6.82
C PHE A 69 18.39 -0.14 -7.27
N TYR A 70 17.27 0.20 -6.61
CA TYR A 70 15.95 -0.31 -7.00
C TYR A 70 15.56 0.12 -8.39
N GLY A 71 15.84 1.39 -8.77
CA GLY A 71 15.63 1.86 -10.14
C GLY A 71 16.46 1.08 -11.17
N HIS A 72 17.72 0.77 -10.85
CA HIS A 72 18.61 0.02 -11.73
C HIS A 72 18.13 -1.42 -12.01
N ILE A 73 17.51 -2.06 -11.03
CA ILE A 73 16.92 -3.41 -11.20
C ILE A 73 15.49 -3.41 -11.74
N GLY A 74 15.03 -2.28 -12.31
CA GLY A 74 13.73 -2.16 -12.97
C GLY A 74 12.55 -1.90 -12.05
N LYS A 75 12.78 -1.53 -10.78
CA LYS A 75 11.72 -1.15 -9.85
C LYS A 75 11.40 0.35 -9.94
N HIS A 76 10.18 0.70 -9.61
CA HIS A 76 9.76 2.07 -9.40
C HIS A 76 9.90 2.43 -7.91
N ALA A 77 11.05 2.98 -7.55
CA ALA A 77 11.33 3.37 -6.17
C ALA A 77 10.70 4.73 -5.86
N ILE A 78 10.06 4.84 -4.70
CA ILE A 78 9.57 6.10 -4.15
C ILE A 78 10.16 6.35 -2.77
N TYR A 79 10.34 7.61 -2.38
CA TYR A 79 10.67 7.97 -1.00
C TYR A 79 9.41 8.08 -0.14
N VAL A 80 9.48 7.52 1.06
CA VAL A 80 8.53 7.80 2.15
C VAL A 80 9.25 8.72 3.13
N ASN A 81 8.88 9.99 3.12
CA ASN A 81 9.62 11.06 3.82
C ASN A 81 9.49 11.03 5.36
N LYS A 82 8.63 10.18 5.90
CA LYS A 82 8.41 10.04 7.34
C LYS A 82 8.13 8.59 7.69
N GLU A 83 8.82 8.07 8.68
CA GLU A 83 8.51 6.77 9.24
C GLU A 83 7.13 6.78 9.90
N VAL A 84 6.27 5.88 9.46
CA VAL A 84 4.96 5.63 10.05
C VAL A 84 4.66 4.12 9.97
N PRO A 85 3.89 3.56 10.90
CA PRO A 85 3.44 2.17 10.79
C PRO A 85 2.69 1.94 9.47
N GLY A 86 3.07 0.89 8.73
CA GLY A 86 2.45 0.54 7.43
C GLY A 86 2.94 1.38 6.24
N HIS A 87 3.95 2.22 6.41
CA HIS A 87 4.53 3.09 5.37
C HIS A 87 3.44 3.90 4.63
N LEU A 88 3.53 4.10 3.31
CA LEU A 88 2.55 4.88 2.54
C LEU A 88 1.50 3.98 1.87
N ALA A 89 1.91 3.05 1.03
CA ALA A 89 0.99 2.28 0.20
C ALA A 89 0.11 1.31 1.01
N ASN A 90 0.66 0.67 2.06
CA ASN A 90 -0.16 -0.15 2.96
C ASN A 90 -1.20 0.69 3.70
N ARG A 91 -0.90 1.94 4.05
CA ARG A 91 -1.88 2.84 4.68
C ARG A 91 -3.03 3.17 3.74
N LEU A 92 -2.72 3.45 2.46
CA LEU A 92 -3.74 3.70 1.43
C LEU A 92 -4.60 2.46 1.19
N GLN A 93 -3.96 1.28 1.09
CA GLN A 93 -4.65 0.01 0.95
C GLN A 93 -5.54 -0.30 2.18
N ALA A 94 -5.04 -0.08 3.39
CA ALA A 94 -5.80 -0.29 4.62
C ALA A 94 -6.97 0.68 4.76
N ALA A 95 -6.84 1.92 4.29
CA ALA A 95 -7.95 2.88 4.29
C ALA A 95 -9.09 2.44 3.36
N LEU A 96 -8.75 1.98 2.15
CA LEU A 96 -9.71 1.40 1.22
C LEU A 96 -10.38 0.15 1.81
N TRP A 97 -9.57 -0.77 2.35
CA TRP A 97 -10.10 -2.02 2.89
C TRP A 97 -10.95 -1.82 4.15
N ARG A 98 -10.62 -0.81 4.99
CA ARG A 98 -11.46 -0.45 6.13
C ARG A 98 -12.89 -0.14 5.70
N GLU A 99 -13.05 0.64 4.65
CA GLU A 99 -14.37 1.01 4.14
C GLU A 99 -15.06 -0.18 3.45
N ALA A 100 -14.33 -0.99 2.72
CA ALA A 100 -14.85 -2.23 2.16
C ALA A 100 -15.39 -3.19 3.23
N VAL A 101 -14.72 -3.29 4.39
CA VAL A 101 -15.18 -4.08 5.54
C VAL A 101 -16.46 -3.48 6.16
N ASN A 102 -16.50 -2.15 6.34
CA ASN A 102 -17.69 -1.47 6.86
C ASN A 102 -18.90 -1.69 5.94
N ALA A 103 -18.72 -1.57 4.63
CA ALA A 103 -19.79 -1.77 3.65
C ALA A 103 -20.43 -3.16 3.76
N VAL A 104 -19.63 -4.20 3.98
CA VAL A 104 -20.13 -5.58 4.20
C VAL A 104 -20.75 -5.74 5.58
N GLU A 105 -20.13 -5.21 6.63
CA GLU A 105 -20.63 -5.29 8.01
C GLU A 105 -22.01 -4.66 8.12
N ASP A 106 -22.16 -3.47 7.58
CA ASP A 106 -23.39 -2.67 7.64
C ASP A 106 -24.46 -3.11 6.61
N GLY A 107 -24.12 -4.08 5.76
CA GLY A 107 -25.06 -4.63 4.77
C GLY A 107 -25.30 -3.72 3.57
N LEU A 108 -24.39 -2.78 3.30
CA LEU A 108 -24.46 -1.89 2.13
C LEU A 108 -24.33 -2.70 0.82
N ALA A 109 -23.42 -3.69 0.80
CA ALA A 109 -23.20 -4.54 -0.37
C ALA A 109 -22.65 -5.92 0.04
N SER A 110 -22.72 -6.88 -0.87
CA SER A 110 -22.05 -8.17 -0.73
C SER A 110 -20.53 -8.04 -0.85
N VAL A 111 -19.77 -9.07 -0.48
CA VAL A 111 -18.33 -9.11 -0.69
C VAL A 111 -17.99 -9.02 -2.18
N GLU A 112 -18.70 -9.77 -3.02
CA GLU A 112 -18.56 -9.77 -4.48
C GLU A 112 -18.81 -8.38 -5.09
N ASP A 113 -19.90 -7.71 -4.67
CA ASP A 113 -20.23 -6.37 -5.17
C ASP A 113 -19.19 -5.32 -4.76
N VAL A 114 -18.67 -5.41 -3.53
CA VAL A 114 -17.58 -4.52 -3.05
C VAL A 114 -16.31 -4.72 -3.88
N ASN A 115 -15.93 -5.97 -4.17
CA ASN A 115 -14.79 -6.29 -5.02
C ASN A 115 -15.01 -5.78 -6.45
N ALA A 116 -16.20 -6.04 -7.03
CA ALA A 116 -16.55 -5.57 -8.36
C ALA A 116 -16.57 -4.03 -8.46
N ALA A 117 -17.09 -3.34 -7.45
CA ALA A 117 -17.11 -1.87 -7.40
C ALA A 117 -15.72 -1.25 -7.54
N ILE A 118 -14.70 -1.85 -6.91
CA ILE A 118 -13.32 -1.38 -7.03
C ILE A 118 -12.69 -1.89 -8.33
N ALA A 119 -12.77 -3.19 -8.63
CA ALA A 119 -12.04 -3.81 -9.74
C ALA A 119 -12.56 -3.35 -11.11
N GLN A 120 -13.87 -3.07 -11.24
CA GLN A 120 -14.48 -2.60 -12.47
C GLN A 120 -14.72 -1.07 -12.49
N GLY A 121 -14.48 -0.39 -11.38
CA GLY A 121 -14.69 1.05 -11.21
C GLY A 121 -13.37 1.83 -11.07
N PRO A 122 -13.20 2.53 -9.95
CA PRO A 122 -12.06 3.42 -9.77
C PRO A 122 -10.69 2.73 -9.85
N GLY A 123 -10.59 1.44 -9.53
CA GLY A 123 -9.34 0.68 -9.56
C GLY A 123 -8.68 0.69 -10.92
N LEU A 124 -9.44 0.56 -12.02
CA LEU A 124 -8.91 0.59 -13.38
C LEU A 124 -8.15 1.88 -13.69
N ARG A 125 -8.68 3.02 -13.31
CA ARG A 125 -8.05 4.32 -13.58
C ARG A 125 -6.99 4.68 -12.54
N LEU A 126 -7.15 4.24 -11.28
CA LEU A 126 -6.16 4.47 -10.23
C LEU A 126 -4.84 3.75 -10.52
N ALA A 127 -4.90 2.58 -11.16
CA ALA A 127 -3.72 1.84 -11.60
C ALA A 127 -2.91 2.61 -12.68
N LEU A 128 -3.56 3.47 -13.46
CA LEU A 128 -2.91 4.24 -14.53
C LEU A 128 -2.21 5.51 -14.02
N MET A 129 -2.80 6.22 -13.04
CA MET A 129 -2.36 7.58 -12.70
C MET A 129 -2.32 7.90 -11.20
N GLY A 130 -2.91 7.09 -10.36
CA GLY A 130 -3.11 7.40 -8.95
C GLY A 130 -4.21 8.46 -8.67
N PRO A 131 -4.60 8.66 -7.40
CA PRO A 131 -5.83 9.39 -7.05
C PRO A 131 -5.79 10.88 -7.39
N HIS A 132 -4.71 11.58 -7.08
CA HIS A 132 -4.66 13.03 -7.28
C HIS A 132 -4.68 13.41 -8.76
N MET A 133 -4.02 12.64 -9.61
CA MET A 133 -4.02 12.89 -11.05
C MET A 133 -5.40 12.59 -11.66
N ILE A 134 -6.07 11.54 -11.21
CA ILE A 134 -7.46 11.23 -11.64
C ILE A 134 -8.40 12.36 -11.26
N PHE A 135 -8.32 12.89 -10.05
CA PHE A 135 -9.16 14.01 -9.64
C PHE A 135 -8.78 15.33 -10.31
N ASN A 136 -7.52 15.52 -10.70
CA ASN A 136 -7.13 16.64 -11.55
C ASN A 136 -7.86 16.59 -12.90
N LEU A 137 -7.97 15.40 -13.52
CA LEU A 137 -8.74 15.21 -14.75
C LEU A 137 -10.25 15.45 -14.55
N THR A 138 -10.79 15.05 -13.41
CA THR A 138 -12.21 15.29 -13.06
C THR A 138 -12.55 16.78 -12.99
N GLY A 139 -11.60 17.63 -12.62
CA GLY A 139 -11.78 19.09 -12.61
C GLY A 139 -11.80 19.75 -14.01
N GLY A 140 -11.60 18.97 -15.08
CA GLY A 140 -11.61 19.45 -16.46
C GLY A 140 -10.56 20.54 -16.71
N LYS A 141 -10.94 21.60 -17.40
CA LYS A 141 -10.01 22.72 -17.72
C LYS A 141 -9.54 23.50 -16.49
N ALA A 142 -10.29 23.47 -15.39
CA ALA A 142 -9.90 24.11 -14.13
C ALA A 142 -8.95 23.23 -13.28
N GLY A 143 -8.70 21.98 -13.71
CA GLY A 143 -7.76 21.07 -13.09
C GLY A 143 -8.14 20.70 -11.66
N PHE A 144 -7.13 20.33 -10.85
CA PHE A 144 -7.35 19.86 -9.49
C PHE A 144 -8.01 20.91 -8.58
N ARG A 145 -7.73 22.20 -8.80
CA ARG A 145 -8.37 23.29 -8.07
C ARG A 145 -9.88 23.31 -8.32
N GLY A 146 -10.30 23.21 -9.60
CA GLY A 146 -11.72 23.15 -9.97
C GLY A 146 -12.43 21.94 -9.38
N PHE A 147 -11.75 20.79 -9.34
CA PHE A 147 -12.25 19.62 -8.63
C PHE A 147 -12.48 19.90 -7.13
N LEU A 148 -11.50 20.48 -6.45
CA LEU A 148 -11.62 20.79 -5.01
C LEU A 148 -12.74 21.80 -4.74
N ASP A 149 -12.85 22.85 -5.53
CA ASP A 149 -13.89 23.90 -5.34
C ASP A 149 -15.31 23.31 -5.50
N GLN A 150 -15.47 22.29 -6.33
CA GLN A 150 -16.76 21.66 -6.57
C GLN A 150 -17.07 20.50 -5.60
N PHE A 151 -16.08 19.66 -5.30
CA PHE A 151 -16.30 18.36 -4.65
C PHE A 151 -15.80 18.28 -3.21
N ALA A 152 -14.99 19.25 -2.71
CA ALA A 152 -14.50 19.16 -1.34
C ALA A 152 -15.62 19.06 -0.30
N PRO A 153 -16.69 19.88 -0.31
CA PRO A 153 -17.74 19.79 0.71
C PRO A 153 -18.43 18.42 0.76
N PRO A 154 -18.91 17.81 -0.35
CA PRO A 154 -19.50 16.48 -0.29
C PRO A 154 -18.51 15.40 0.12
N ILE A 155 -17.23 15.48 -0.29
CA ILE A 155 -16.19 14.51 0.10
C ILE A 155 -15.90 14.59 1.61
N GLU A 156 -15.81 15.78 2.17
CA GLU A 156 -15.64 15.98 3.62
C GLU A 156 -16.83 15.42 4.41
N GLY A 157 -18.05 15.53 3.86
CA GLY A 157 -19.24 14.89 4.39
C GLY A 157 -19.12 13.36 4.42
N TRP A 158 -18.66 12.76 3.32
CA TRP A 158 -18.41 11.31 3.27
C TRP A 158 -17.31 10.89 4.26
N TRP A 159 -16.20 11.63 4.35
CA TRP A 159 -15.15 11.33 5.33
C TRP A 159 -15.65 11.40 6.76
N THR A 160 -16.59 12.29 7.05
CA THR A 160 -17.23 12.38 8.37
C THR A 160 -18.09 11.14 8.64
N ASP A 161 -18.85 10.69 7.65
CA ASP A 161 -19.66 9.46 7.75
C ASP A 161 -18.76 8.20 7.87
N MET A 162 -17.65 8.14 7.13
CA MET A 162 -16.70 7.03 7.07
C MET A 162 -15.73 6.93 8.27
N GLN A 163 -16.04 7.50 9.42
CA GLN A 163 -15.13 7.51 10.60
C GLN A 163 -15.08 6.18 11.35
N LYS A 164 -16.00 5.25 11.07
CA LYS A 164 -16.08 3.96 11.73
C LYS A 164 -14.79 3.14 11.50
N THR A 165 -14.22 2.66 12.59
CA THR A 165 -13.13 1.65 12.53
C THR A 165 -13.71 0.31 12.93
N PRO A 166 -13.86 -0.64 11.98
CA PRO A 166 -14.47 -1.94 12.26
C PRO A 166 -13.58 -2.75 13.20
N LYS A 167 -14.20 -3.57 14.05
CA LYS A 167 -13.50 -4.61 14.81
C LYS A 167 -13.69 -5.93 14.09
N LEU A 168 -12.59 -6.56 13.70
CA LEU A 168 -12.60 -7.87 13.06
C LEU A 168 -12.95 -8.97 14.08
N THR A 169 -14.21 -8.97 14.53
CA THR A 169 -14.77 -10.03 15.38
C THR A 169 -14.82 -11.35 14.62
N ASP A 170 -14.90 -12.49 15.31
CA ASP A 170 -14.95 -13.78 14.64
C ASP A 170 -16.19 -13.91 13.74
N GLY A 171 -17.33 -13.35 14.15
CA GLY A 171 -18.52 -13.30 13.28
C GLY A 171 -18.32 -12.50 11.99
N LEU A 172 -17.64 -11.35 12.07
CA LEU A 172 -17.32 -10.54 10.88
C LEU A 172 -16.30 -11.24 9.98
N LYS A 173 -15.25 -11.84 10.57
CA LYS A 173 -14.28 -12.65 9.80
C LYS A 173 -14.96 -13.77 9.03
N GLU A 174 -15.89 -14.49 9.67
CA GLU A 174 -16.64 -15.58 9.03
C GLU A 174 -17.54 -15.04 7.91
N LYS A 175 -18.24 -13.93 8.13
CA LYS A 175 -19.07 -13.28 7.10
C LYS A 175 -18.24 -12.91 5.86
N LEU A 176 -17.07 -12.30 6.06
CA LEU A 176 -16.16 -11.94 4.96
C LEU A 176 -15.59 -13.18 4.26
N ALA A 177 -15.16 -14.18 5.02
CA ALA A 177 -14.61 -15.42 4.47
C ALA A 177 -15.65 -16.20 3.67
N GLN A 178 -16.89 -16.25 4.15
CA GLN A 178 -17.98 -16.88 3.40
C GLN A 178 -18.29 -16.13 2.10
N GLY A 179 -18.34 -14.79 2.13
CA GLY A 179 -18.52 -13.99 0.92
C GLY A 179 -17.43 -14.21 -0.12
N ILE A 180 -16.17 -14.36 0.30
CA ILE A 180 -15.07 -14.72 -0.62
C ILE A 180 -15.27 -16.12 -1.21
N LYS A 181 -15.67 -17.11 -0.39
CA LYS A 181 -15.96 -18.46 -0.90
C LYS A 181 -17.08 -18.47 -1.93
N ASP A 182 -18.14 -17.70 -1.68
CA ASP A 182 -19.29 -17.60 -2.61
C ASP A 182 -18.84 -16.97 -3.95
N GLU A 183 -18.04 -15.91 -3.92
CA GLU A 183 -17.46 -15.27 -5.09
C GLU A 183 -16.47 -16.17 -5.85
N MET A 184 -15.64 -16.91 -5.12
CA MET A 184 -14.67 -17.83 -5.72
C MET A 184 -15.34 -18.97 -6.47
N GLY A 185 -16.46 -19.50 -5.96
CA GLY A 185 -17.07 -20.71 -6.48
C GLY A 185 -16.10 -21.90 -6.41
N ASP A 186 -15.90 -22.60 -7.50
CA ASP A 186 -15.01 -23.77 -7.61
C ASP A 186 -13.54 -23.42 -7.85
N ARG A 187 -13.19 -22.13 -7.97
CA ARG A 187 -11.80 -21.70 -8.23
C ARG A 187 -10.94 -21.91 -6.98
N THR A 188 -9.73 -22.40 -7.20
CA THR A 188 -8.70 -22.52 -6.16
C THR A 188 -7.93 -21.22 -5.96
N ILE A 189 -7.15 -21.13 -4.89
CA ILE A 189 -6.20 -20.01 -4.70
C ILE A 189 -5.20 -19.96 -5.85
N ASP A 190 -4.69 -21.10 -6.30
CA ASP A 190 -3.74 -21.19 -7.42
C ASP A 190 -4.35 -20.68 -8.75
N ASP A 191 -5.66 -20.90 -8.96
CA ASP A 191 -6.36 -20.36 -10.13
C ASP A 191 -6.45 -18.84 -10.06
N LEU A 192 -6.77 -18.29 -8.90
CA LEU A 192 -6.83 -16.84 -8.68
C LEU A 192 -5.46 -16.17 -8.80
N GLU A 193 -4.40 -16.81 -8.29
CA GLU A 193 -3.03 -16.32 -8.46
C GLU A 193 -2.63 -16.28 -9.93
N ARG A 194 -2.90 -17.36 -10.68
CA ARG A 194 -2.63 -17.42 -12.12
C ARG A 194 -3.42 -16.37 -12.90
N GLU A 195 -4.70 -16.19 -12.58
CA GLU A 195 -5.54 -15.17 -13.20
C GLU A 195 -5.00 -13.76 -12.94
N ARG A 196 -4.66 -13.43 -11.69
CA ARG A 196 -4.05 -12.17 -11.31
C ARG A 196 -2.75 -11.92 -12.08
N ASP A 197 -1.83 -12.89 -12.05
CA ASP A 197 -0.52 -12.74 -12.65
C ASP A 197 -0.60 -12.58 -14.18
N THR A 198 -1.51 -13.32 -14.83
CA THR A 198 -1.78 -13.17 -16.28
C THR A 198 -2.32 -11.80 -16.64
N ARG A 199 -3.09 -11.16 -15.75
CA ARG A 199 -3.63 -9.81 -16.01
C ARG A 199 -2.65 -8.68 -15.69
N LEU A 200 -1.59 -8.97 -14.94
CA LEU A 200 -0.54 -8.01 -14.59
C LEU A 200 0.60 -7.95 -15.62
N ILE A 201 0.72 -8.95 -16.49
CA ILE A 201 1.69 -9.01 -17.60
C ILE A 201 1.11 -8.33 -18.85
#